data_1f4ade21379e558a912899753214908b
#
_entry.id   1f4ade21379e558a912899753214908b
#
_cell.length_a   1.000
_cell.length_b   1.000
_cell.length_c   1.000
_cell.angle_alpha   90.00
_cell.angle_beta   90.00
_cell.angle_gamma   90.00
#
_symmetry.space_group_name_H-M   'P 1'
#
loop_
_entity.id
_entity.type
_entity.pdbx_description
1 polymer ?
#
loop_
_entity_poly.entity_id
_entity_poly.type
_entity_poly.pdbx_seq_one_letter_code
_entity_poly.pdbx_strand_id
1 'polypeptide(L)'
;MGRDTQKIGDISEYRAVIKFLKEGYYVFKNISVKGPIDMVLVHEKTGNVRKIDVKTNSYRQSWKPGTRICRQRTKEQIKIGVELEFFDKDE
;
A
#
# COMPACT_ATOMS: atom_id res chain seq x y z
N MET A 1 8.63 -15.86 13.80
CA MET A 1 7.24 -16.20 13.68
C MET A 1 6.56 -15.36 12.66
N GLY A 2 5.82 -16.02 11.83
CA GLY A 2 5.20 -15.34 10.71
C GLY A 2 4.03 -14.44 11.07
N ARG A 3 3.52 -14.53 12.28
CA ARG A 3 2.37 -13.73 12.68
C ARG A 3 2.59 -12.25 12.45
N ASP A 4 3.82 -11.82 12.42
CA ASP A 4 4.10 -10.40 12.29
C ASP A 4 3.91 -9.88 10.88
N THR A 5 3.79 -10.78 9.90
CA THR A 5 3.60 -10.36 8.52
C THR A 5 2.33 -9.55 8.34
N GLN A 6 1.22 -10.04 8.92
CA GLN A 6 -0.03 -9.30 8.81
C GLN A 6 0.02 -8.00 9.59
N LYS A 7 0.61 -8.01 10.78
CA LYS A 7 0.74 -6.81 11.57
C LYS A 7 1.58 -5.76 10.85
N ILE A 8 2.67 -6.18 10.21
CA ILE A 8 3.51 -5.28 9.44
C ILE A 8 2.71 -4.65 8.30
N GLY A 9 1.91 -5.47 7.61
CA GLY A 9 1.06 -4.96 6.55
C GLY A 9 0.03 -3.97 7.06
N ASP A 10 -0.57 -4.26 8.21
CA ASP A 10 -1.55 -3.37 8.82
C ASP A 10 -0.92 -2.02 9.16
N ILE A 11 0.29 -2.05 9.72
CA ILE A 11 1.00 -0.81 10.06
C ILE A 11 1.23 0.02 8.80
N SER A 12 1.66 -0.60 7.72
CA SER A 12 1.87 0.12 6.47
C SER A 12 0.57 0.74 5.96
N GLU A 13 -0.55 0.03 6.06
CA GLU A 13 -1.83 0.56 5.63
C GLU A 13 -2.24 1.77 6.48
N TYR A 14 -2.06 1.70 7.80
CA TYR A 14 -2.39 2.84 8.65
C TYR A 14 -1.47 4.02 8.38
N ARG A 15 -0.21 3.76 8.10
CA ARG A 15 0.71 4.83 7.72
C ARG A 15 0.26 5.50 6.43
N ALA A 16 -0.23 4.71 5.48
CA ALA A 16 -0.76 5.25 4.24
C ALA A 16 -1.98 6.13 4.50
N VAL A 17 -2.89 5.68 5.37
CA VAL A 17 -4.07 6.47 5.72
C VAL A 17 -3.64 7.84 6.27
N ILE A 18 -2.71 7.82 7.22
CA ILE A 18 -2.24 9.07 7.82
C ILE A 18 -1.63 9.99 6.77
N LYS A 19 -0.78 9.42 5.92
CA LYS A 19 -0.12 10.18 4.86
C LYS A 19 -1.14 10.85 3.96
N PHE A 20 -2.13 10.10 3.48
CA PHE A 20 -3.08 10.65 2.52
C PHE A 20 -4.06 11.61 3.15
N LEU A 21 -4.40 11.40 4.42
CA LEU A 21 -5.22 12.40 5.13
C LEU A 21 -4.47 13.73 5.21
N LYS A 22 -3.17 13.67 5.48
CA LYS A 22 -2.36 14.90 5.54
C LYS A 22 -2.24 15.58 4.18
N GLU A 23 -2.36 14.81 3.11
CA GLU A 23 -2.26 15.36 1.75
C GLU A 23 -3.59 15.88 1.23
N GLY A 24 -4.64 15.79 2.02
CA GLY A 24 -5.93 16.37 1.64
C GLY A 24 -6.88 15.41 0.95
N TYR A 25 -6.74 14.12 1.21
CA TYR A 25 -7.66 13.13 0.64
C TYR A 25 -8.65 12.64 1.68
N TYR A 26 -9.86 12.34 1.21
CA TYR A 26 -10.74 11.46 1.95
C TYR A 26 -10.28 10.03 1.66
N VAL A 27 -10.19 9.20 2.70
CA VAL A 27 -9.66 7.86 2.57
C VAL A 27 -10.77 6.85 2.85
N PHE A 28 -11.00 5.94 1.88
CA PHE A 28 -11.99 4.89 2.01
C PHE A 28 -11.27 3.56 1.96
N LYS A 29 -11.27 2.83 3.06
CA LYS A 29 -10.58 1.55 3.14
C LYS A 29 -11.47 0.42 2.64
N ASN A 30 -10.85 -0.54 1.97
CA ASN A 30 -11.52 -1.78 1.60
C ASN A 30 -11.77 -2.60 2.87
N ILE A 31 -13.02 -2.87 3.18
CA ILE A 31 -13.33 -3.65 4.38
C ILE A 31 -13.12 -5.13 4.17
N SER A 32 -12.99 -5.57 2.93
CA SER A 32 -12.61 -6.95 2.61
C SER A 32 -11.09 -7.04 2.62
N VAL A 33 -10.55 -8.12 3.17
CA VAL A 33 -9.10 -8.29 3.19
C VAL A 33 -8.55 -8.77 1.85
N LYS A 34 -9.41 -8.99 0.89
CA LYS A 34 -9.01 -9.50 -0.42
C LYS A 34 -9.33 -8.48 -1.50
N GLY A 35 -8.64 -8.62 -2.61
CA GLY A 35 -8.87 -7.78 -3.76
C GLY A 35 -7.66 -6.93 -4.09
N PRO A 36 -7.67 -6.31 -5.27
CA PRO A 36 -6.52 -5.56 -5.76
C PRO A 36 -6.40 -4.16 -5.21
N ILE A 37 -7.39 -3.69 -4.44
CA ILE A 37 -7.42 -2.32 -3.93
C ILE A 37 -7.51 -2.34 -2.42
N ASP A 38 -6.55 -1.69 -1.75
CA ASP A 38 -6.60 -1.55 -0.30
C ASP A 38 -7.43 -0.35 0.13
N MET A 39 -7.36 0.73 -0.62
CA MET A 39 -8.09 1.94 -0.30
C MET A 39 -8.31 2.79 -1.53
N VAL A 40 -9.35 3.60 -1.47
CA VAL A 40 -9.67 4.57 -2.51
C VAL A 40 -9.57 5.95 -1.89
N LEU A 41 -8.95 6.87 -2.62
CA LEU A 41 -8.75 8.24 -2.18
C LEU A 41 -9.55 9.17 -3.07
N VAL A 42 -10.17 10.17 -2.46
CA VAL A 42 -10.83 11.24 -3.21
C VAL A 42 -10.27 12.55 -2.68
N HIS A 43 -9.68 13.34 -3.57
CA HIS A 43 -9.11 14.61 -3.14
C HIS A 43 -10.21 15.60 -2.78
N GLU A 44 -10.07 16.23 -1.60
CA GLU A 44 -11.14 17.07 -1.07
C GLU A 44 -11.39 18.32 -1.90
N LYS A 45 -10.39 18.78 -2.65
CA LYS A 45 -10.53 20.02 -3.43
C LYS A 45 -10.81 19.76 -4.90
N THR A 46 -10.18 18.74 -5.47
CA THR A 46 -10.27 18.49 -6.91
C THR A 46 -11.23 17.37 -7.26
N GLY A 47 -11.55 16.51 -6.30
CA GLY A 47 -12.35 15.32 -6.57
C GLY A 47 -11.61 14.21 -7.28
N ASN A 48 -10.31 14.34 -7.48
CA ASN A 48 -9.53 13.28 -8.13
C ASN A 48 -9.60 12.00 -7.32
N VAL A 49 -9.75 10.88 -8.02
CA VAL A 49 -9.88 9.57 -7.40
C VAL A 49 -8.61 8.78 -7.67
N ARG A 50 -8.07 8.17 -6.61
CA ARG A 50 -6.91 7.28 -6.73
C ARG A 50 -7.24 5.97 -6.06
N LYS A 51 -6.77 4.88 -6.65
CA LYS A 51 -6.96 3.52 -6.13
C LYS A 51 -5.59 3.02 -5.72
N ILE A 52 -5.45 2.63 -4.46
CA ILE A 52 -4.14 2.36 -3.87
C ILE A 52 -4.07 0.93 -3.36
N ASP A 53 -2.94 0.28 -3.63
CA ASP A 53 -2.57 -0.99 -3.02
C ASP A 53 -1.28 -0.74 -2.23
N VAL A 54 -1.34 -0.90 -0.93
CA VAL A 54 -0.22 -0.60 -0.04
C VAL A 54 0.68 -1.82 0.07
N LYS A 55 1.97 -1.62 -0.11
CA LYS A 55 2.96 -2.67 -0.01
C LYS A 55 4.04 -2.29 0.98
N THR A 56 4.53 -3.26 1.72
CA THR A 56 5.70 -3.07 2.59
C THR A 56 6.93 -3.51 1.82
N ASN A 57 7.95 -2.66 1.81
CA ASN A 57 9.18 -3.00 1.12
C ASN A 57 9.86 -4.19 1.78
N SER A 58 10.40 -5.09 0.94
CA SER A 58 11.16 -6.24 1.39
C SER A 58 12.55 -6.16 0.78
N TYR A 59 13.52 -6.70 1.51
CA TYR A 59 14.90 -6.65 1.08
C TYR A 59 15.48 -8.06 1.11
N ARG A 60 16.37 -8.33 0.16
CA ARG A 60 17.04 -9.63 0.11
C ARG A 60 17.94 -9.79 1.32
N GLN A 61 17.90 -10.96 1.91
CA GLN A 61 18.69 -11.24 3.11
C GLN A 61 19.92 -12.07 2.82
N SER A 62 19.92 -12.83 1.72
CA SER A 62 21.03 -13.70 1.42
C SER A 62 21.88 -13.06 0.35
N TRP A 63 22.00 -13.57 -0.74
CA TRP A 63 22.85 -13.22 -1.85
C TRP A 63 23.29 -11.74 -1.91
N LYS A 64 22.38 -10.79 -1.81
CA LYS A 64 22.69 -9.35 -1.79
C LYS A 64 21.89 -8.68 -0.69
N PRO A 65 22.43 -8.67 0.52
CA PRO A 65 21.71 -8.06 1.63
C PRO A 65 21.42 -6.59 1.34
N GLY A 66 20.21 -6.15 1.66
CA GLY A 66 19.82 -4.79 1.46
C GLY A 66 19.19 -4.48 0.11
N THR A 67 19.19 -5.43 -0.81
CA THR A 67 18.55 -5.23 -2.12
C THR A 67 17.04 -5.32 -1.95
N ARG A 68 16.34 -4.27 -2.34
CA ARG A 68 14.89 -4.25 -2.24
C ARG A 68 14.28 -5.20 -3.27
N ILE A 69 13.29 -5.98 -2.83
CA ILE A 69 12.54 -6.84 -3.73
C ILE A 69 11.52 -5.99 -4.43
N CYS A 70 11.61 -5.92 -5.75
CA CYS A 70 10.67 -5.15 -6.56
C CYS A 70 9.34 -5.87 -6.67
N ARG A 71 8.25 -5.12 -6.50
CA ARG A 71 6.91 -5.63 -6.70
C ARG A 71 6.25 -4.82 -7.78
N GLN A 72 5.46 -5.48 -8.59
CA GLN A 72 4.80 -4.84 -9.72
C GLN A 72 3.30 -5.06 -9.61
N ARG A 73 2.56 -4.17 -10.26
CA ARG A 73 1.12 -4.33 -10.32
C ARG A 73 0.75 -5.60 -11.07
N THR A 74 -0.32 -6.25 -10.61
CA THR A 74 -0.87 -7.39 -11.32
C THR A 74 -1.61 -6.90 -12.57
N LYS A 75 -1.93 -7.84 -13.46
CA LYS A 75 -2.70 -7.47 -14.65
C LYS A 75 -4.02 -6.84 -14.29
N GLU A 76 -4.68 -7.37 -13.27
CA GLU A 76 -5.95 -6.81 -12.81
C GLU A 76 -5.78 -5.40 -12.30
N GLN A 77 -4.73 -5.14 -11.54
CA GLN A 77 -4.47 -3.81 -11.00
C GLN A 77 -4.21 -2.79 -12.10
N ILE A 78 -3.45 -3.20 -13.12
CA ILE A 78 -3.20 -2.32 -14.25
C ILE A 78 -4.50 -2.00 -14.96
N LYS A 79 -5.34 -3.00 -15.16
CA LYS A 79 -6.58 -2.84 -15.88
C LYS A 79 -7.52 -1.83 -15.20
N ILE A 80 -7.58 -1.85 -13.88
CA ILE A 80 -8.48 -0.97 -13.15
C ILE A 80 -7.80 0.27 -12.58
N GLY A 81 -6.52 0.48 -12.91
CA GLY A 81 -5.84 1.72 -12.57
C GLY A 81 -5.38 1.84 -11.14
N VAL A 82 -4.90 0.75 -10.55
CA VAL A 82 -4.42 0.75 -9.17
C VAL A 82 -2.97 1.21 -9.12
N GLU A 83 -2.64 2.06 -8.15
CA GLU A 83 -1.28 2.49 -7.88
C GLU A 83 -0.73 1.70 -6.69
N LEU A 84 0.55 1.41 -6.73
CA LEU A 84 1.22 0.80 -5.59
C LEU A 84 1.85 1.89 -4.75
N GLU A 85 1.65 1.81 -3.44
CA GLU A 85 2.27 2.73 -2.49
C GLU A 85 3.14 1.91 -1.57
N PHE A 86 4.43 2.26 -1.49
CA PHE A 86 5.41 1.46 -0.77
C PHE A 86 5.81 2.15 0.52
N PHE A 87 5.91 1.36 1.58
CA PHE A 87 6.42 1.82 2.87
C PHE A 87 7.50 0.87 3.34
N ASP A 88 8.55 1.41 3.95
CA ASP A 88 9.55 0.57 4.55
C ASP A 88 8.99 -0.07 5.81
N LYS A 89 9.51 -1.26 6.11
CA LYS A 89 9.12 -1.96 7.31
C LYS A 89 9.41 -1.07 8.51
N ASP A 90 8.40 -0.92 9.35
CA ASP A 90 8.54 -0.12 10.54
C ASP A 90 9.36 -0.85 11.58
N GLU A 91 10.22 -0.12 12.22
CA GLU A 91 11.05 -0.65 13.28
C GLU A 91 10.54 -0.22 14.65
#